data_0a8278de65d5cde13e5849a7735d200b
#
_entry.id   0a8278de65d5cde13e5849a7735d200b
#
_cell.length_a   1.000
_cell.length_b   1.000
_cell.length_c   1.000
_cell.angle_alpha   90.00
_cell.angle_beta   90.00
_cell.angle_gamma   90.00
#
_symmetry.space_group_name_H-M   'P 1'
#
loop_
_entity.id
_entity.type
_entity.pdbx_description
1 polymer ?
#
loop_
_entity_poly.entity_id
_entity_poly.type
_entity_poly.pdbx_seq_one_letter_code
_entity_poly.pdbx_strand_id
1 'polypeptide(L)'
;MNTVRTLISCAANFGWPLHQLDVKNAFLHGDLQEEVYMEIPPGYSKPKVIGNVCRLKKSLYGLKQSPRAWFDRFKRALCGMQYKQCNGDHTLRVPCARVIYLFVSVWQYKFI
;
A
#
# COMPACT_ATOMS: atom_id res chain seq x y z
N MET A 1 13.77 10.61 3.65
CA MET A 1 13.27 11.54 4.71
C MET A 1 13.53 13.01 4.42
N ASN A 2 14.62 13.37 3.75
CA ASN A 2 14.88 14.78 3.43
C ASN A 2 13.87 15.38 2.44
N THR A 3 13.45 14.64 1.44
CA THR A 3 12.46 15.09 0.43
C THR A 3 11.13 15.50 1.04
N VAL A 4 10.63 14.76 2.04
CA VAL A 4 9.37 15.10 2.74
C VAL A 4 9.50 16.43 3.45
N ARG A 5 10.56 16.59 4.24
CA ARG A 5 10.80 17.82 5.00
C ARG A 5 10.94 19.02 4.07
N THR A 6 11.66 18.87 2.97
CA THR A 6 11.81 19.90 1.95
C THR A 6 10.47 20.29 1.35
N LEU A 7 9.65 19.32 0.95
CA LEU A 7 8.32 19.58 0.38
C LEU A 7 7.38 20.27 1.37
N ILE A 8 7.36 19.82 2.62
CA ILE A 8 6.55 20.44 3.68
C ILE A 8 7.02 21.87 3.92
N SER A 9 8.33 22.11 3.97
CA SER A 9 8.90 23.45 4.13
C SER A 9 8.54 24.36 2.96
N CYS A 10 8.63 23.87 1.73
CA CYS A 10 8.20 24.62 0.54
C CYS A 10 6.69 24.91 0.58
N ALA A 11 5.88 23.92 0.94
CA ALA A 11 4.44 24.09 1.05
C ALA A 11 4.07 25.17 2.08
N ALA A 12 4.75 25.19 3.22
CA ALA A 12 4.55 26.21 4.26
C ALA A 12 4.94 27.60 3.75
N ASN A 13 6.07 27.73 3.03
CA ASN A 13 6.54 29.03 2.53
C ASN A 13 5.71 29.57 1.36
N PHE A 14 5.20 28.69 0.50
CA PHE A 14 4.43 29.07 -0.69
C PHE A 14 2.92 28.98 -0.51
N GLY A 15 2.45 28.65 0.69
CA GLY A 15 1.01 28.54 0.98
C GLY A 15 0.33 27.40 0.22
N TRP A 16 1.03 26.30 -0.08
CA TRP A 16 0.43 25.15 -0.79
C TRP A 16 -0.49 24.37 0.15
N PRO A 17 -1.66 23.96 -0.32
CA PRO A 17 -2.54 23.11 0.48
C PRO A 17 -1.91 21.72 0.68
N LEU A 18 -1.85 21.29 1.93
CA LEU A 18 -1.39 19.95 2.31
C LEU A 18 -2.60 19.10 2.69
N HIS A 19 -2.68 17.91 2.11
CA HIS A 19 -3.72 16.93 2.41
C HIS A 19 -3.07 15.64 2.89
N GLN A 20 -3.58 15.09 3.96
CA GLN A 20 -3.20 13.77 4.46
C GLN A 20 -4.27 12.77 4.03
N LEU A 21 -3.85 11.69 3.39
CA LEU A 21 -4.71 10.59 2.98
C LEU A 21 -4.24 9.30 3.64
N ASP A 22 -5.17 8.52 4.15
CA ASP A 22 -4.93 7.20 4.69
C ASP A 22 -5.81 6.16 3.98
N VAL A 23 -5.29 4.95 3.81
CA VAL A 23 -6.04 3.86 3.19
C VAL A 23 -6.41 2.84 4.24
N LYS A 24 -7.68 2.84 4.60
CA LYS A 24 -8.22 1.89 5.56
C LYS A 24 -8.01 0.45 5.09
N ASN A 25 -7.51 -0.39 6.00
CA ASN A 25 -7.27 -1.81 5.74
C ASN A 25 -6.39 -2.09 4.51
N ALA A 26 -5.36 -1.28 4.31
CA ALA A 26 -4.52 -1.28 3.12
C ALA A 26 -4.06 -2.68 2.68
N PHE A 27 -3.55 -3.50 3.60
CA PHE A 27 -3.04 -4.82 3.27
C PHE A 27 -4.12 -5.80 2.79
N LEU A 28 -5.36 -5.65 3.22
CA LEU A 28 -6.47 -6.50 2.77
C LEU A 28 -6.82 -6.29 1.28
N HIS A 29 -6.31 -5.24 0.68
CA HIS A 29 -6.49 -4.94 -0.74
C HIS A 29 -5.39 -5.52 -1.63
N GLY A 30 -4.28 -6.02 -1.06
CA GLY A 30 -3.17 -6.59 -1.81
C GLY A 30 -3.55 -7.92 -2.47
N ASP A 31 -3.17 -8.08 -3.74
CA ASP A 31 -3.37 -9.33 -4.47
C ASP A 31 -2.17 -10.25 -4.21
N LEU A 32 -2.42 -11.47 -3.72
CA LEU A 32 -1.37 -12.47 -3.54
C LEU A 32 -1.04 -13.12 -4.87
N GLN A 33 0.24 -13.10 -5.24
CA GLN A 33 0.74 -13.81 -6.42
C GLN A 33 1.08 -15.27 -6.09
N GLU A 34 1.39 -15.52 -4.84
CA GLU A 34 1.76 -16.83 -4.32
C GLU A 34 0.54 -17.52 -3.71
N GLU A 35 0.53 -18.84 -3.76
CA GLU A 35 -0.47 -19.63 -3.05
C GLU A 35 -0.17 -19.64 -1.56
N VAL A 36 -1.03 -19.01 -0.79
CA VAL A 36 -0.94 -18.95 0.67
C VAL A 36 -2.15 -19.63 1.27
N TYR A 37 -1.91 -20.55 2.18
CA TYR A 37 -2.94 -21.30 2.88
C TYR A 37 -2.92 -20.95 4.36
N MET A 38 -4.09 -20.94 4.99
CA MET A 38 -4.23 -20.77 6.43
C MET A 38 -5.21 -21.81 6.99
N GLU A 39 -5.12 -22.05 8.28
CA GLU A 39 -6.11 -22.85 8.99
C GLU A 39 -7.47 -22.17 8.95
N ILE A 40 -8.53 -22.97 8.96
CA ILE A 40 -9.90 -22.46 8.99
C ILE A 40 -10.13 -21.74 10.32
N PRO A 41 -10.60 -20.47 10.30
CA PRO A 41 -10.90 -19.75 11.51
C PRO A 41 -11.92 -20.49 12.39
N PRO A 42 -11.77 -20.47 13.71
CA PRO A 42 -12.73 -21.10 14.63
C PRO A 42 -14.13 -20.50 14.44
N GLY A 43 -15.15 -21.37 14.40
CA GLY A 43 -16.55 -20.98 14.17
C GLY A 43 -16.98 -20.92 12.69
N TYR A 44 -16.05 -21.15 11.74
CA TYR A 44 -16.38 -21.22 10.33
C TYR A 44 -16.66 -22.68 9.92
N SER A 45 -17.94 -23.08 9.93
CA SER A 45 -18.36 -24.42 9.54
C SER A 45 -18.96 -24.41 8.14
N LYS A 46 -18.17 -24.80 7.11
CA LYS A 46 -18.74 -25.21 5.81
C LYS A 46 -18.62 -26.72 5.63
N PRO A 47 -19.69 -27.39 5.22
CA PRO A 47 -19.77 -28.86 5.21
C PRO A 47 -18.97 -29.57 4.10
N LYS A 48 -18.15 -28.89 3.33
CA LYS A 48 -17.41 -29.47 2.19
C LYS A 48 -15.96 -28.98 2.05
N VAL A 49 -15.20 -28.95 3.15
CA VAL A 49 -13.76 -28.69 3.03
C VAL A 49 -13.01 -29.97 3.33
N ILE A 50 -12.52 -30.62 2.32
CA ILE A 50 -11.57 -31.73 2.43
C ILE A 50 -10.22 -31.11 2.77
N GLY A 51 -9.82 -31.21 4.02
CA GLY A 51 -8.62 -30.56 4.55
C GLY A 51 -8.94 -29.30 5.37
N ASN A 52 -8.23 -29.13 6.48
CA ASN A 52 -8.46 -28.05 7.45
C ASN A 52 -7.81 -26.71 7.04
N VAL A 53 -7.65 -26.42 5.75
CA VAL A 53 -6.99 -25.23 5.26
C VAL A 53 -7.82 -24.49 4.22
N CYS A 54 -7.71 -23.15 4.22
CA CYS A 54 -8.30 -22.30 3.18
C CYS A 54 -7.21 -21.53 2.45
N ARG A 55 -7.36 -21.42 1.14
CA ARG A 55 -6.49 -20.62 0.30
C ARG A 55 -6.88 -19.15 0.41
N LEU A 56 -5.91 -18.30 0.69
CA LEU A 56 -6.10 -16.86 0.69
C LEU A 56 -6.14 -16.31 -0.74
N LYS A 57 -7.14 -15.52 -1.04
CA LYS A 57 -7.25 -14.79 -2.31
C LYS A 57 -6.56 -13.43 -2.25
N LYS A 58 -6.53 -12.81 -1.08
CA LYS A 58 -5.92 -11.51 -0.81
C LYS A 58 -5.03 -11.58 0.42
N SER A 59 -4.16 -10.61 0.54
CA SER A 59 -3.24 -10.52 1.66
C SER A 59 -3.96 -10.20 2.97
N LEU A 60 -3.36 -10.62 4.06
CA LEU A 60 -3.80 -10.34 5.44
C LEU A 60 -2.69 -9.63 6.20
N TYR A 61 -3.07 -8.96 7.29
CA TYR A 61 -2.08 -8.45 8.22
C TYR A 61 -1.27 -9.60 8.83
N GLY A 62 0.02 -9.38 9.04
CA GLY A 62 0.93 -10.38 9.59
C GLY A 62 1.69 -11.23 8.56
N LEU A 63 1.29 -11.27 7.30
CA LEU A 63 2.05 -11.95 6.25
C LEU A 63 3.24 -11.09 5.79
N LYS A 64 4.40 -11.69 5.60
CA LYS A 64 5.62 -10.99 5.13
C LYS A 64 5.43 -10.31 3.77
N GLN A 65 4.64 -10.90 2.88
CA GLN A 65 4.39 -10.42 1.53
C GLN A 65 3.28 -9.35 1.44
N SER A 66 2.49 -9.13 2.49
CA SER A 66 1.36 -8.20 2.44
C SER A 66 1.74 -6.75 2.12
N PRO A 67 2.82 -6.18 2.69
CA PRO A 67 3.25 -4.83 2.34
C PRO A 67 3.62 -4.71 0.86
N ARG A 68 4.29 -5.72 0.28
CA ARG A 68 4.66 -5.75 -1.13
C ARG A 68 3.44 -5.86 -2.03
N ALA A 69 2.54 -6.78 -1.73
CA ALA A 69 1.29 -6.98 -2.48
C ALA A 69 0.42 -5.71 -2.50
N TRP A 70 0.30 -5.05 -1.36
CA TRP A 70 -0.36 -3.75 -1.26
C TRP A 70 0.33 -2.68 -2.10
N PHE A 71 1.66 -2.55 -1.97
CA PHE A 71 2.42 -1.54 -2.70
C PHE A 71 2.31 -1.71 -4.21
N ASP A 72 2.35 -2.94 -4.72
CA ASP A 72 2.20 -3.24 -6.14
C ASP A 72 0.80 -2.85 -6.65
N ARG A 73 -0.25 -3.11 -5.86
CA ARG A 73 -1.61 -2.66 -6.19
C ARG A 73 -1.74 -1.15 -6.20
N PHE A 74 -1.20 -0.51 -5.18
CA PHE A 74 -1.20 0.95 -5.05
C PHE A 74 -0.43 1.60 -6.20
N LYS A 75 0.74 1.08 -6.55
CA LYS A 75 1.53 1.53 -7.70
C LYS A 75 0.72 1.45 -9.00
N ARG A 76 0.03 0.34 -9.24
CA ARG A 76 -0.84 0.18 -10.44
C ARG A 76 -1.97 1.21 -10.46
N ALA A 77 -2.63 1.45 -9.33
CA ALA A 77 -3.70 2.45 -9.23
C ALA A 77 -3.18 3.86 -9.54
N LEU A 78 -2.03 4.26 -8.98
CA LEU A 78 -1.41 5.56 -9.25
C LEU A 78 -0.96 5.71 -10.72
N CYS A 79 -0.40 4.65 -11.32
CA CYS A 79 -0.06 4.66 -12.74
C CYS A 79 -1.30 4.86 -13.62
N GLY A 80 -2.44 4.26 -13.27
CA GLY A 80 -3.73 4.49 -13.94
C GLY A 80 -4.23 5.92 -13.82
N MET A 81 -3.86 6.64 -12.75
CA MET A 81 -4.14 8.06 -12.54
C MET A 81 -3.06 8.99 -13.13
N GLN A 82 -2.17 8.46 -13.98
CA GLN A 82 -1.08 9.20 -14.62
C GLN A 82 -0.02 9.76 -13.64
N TYR A 83 0.15 9.15 -12.47
CA TYR A 83 1.26 9.47 -11.58
C TYR A 83 2.50 8.64 -11.95
N LYS A 84 3.65 9.30 -12.05
CA LYS A 84 4.94 8.65 -12.26
C LYS A 84 5.78 8.66 -10.98
N GLN A 85 6.52 7.60 -10.78
CA GLN A 85 7.48 7.52 -9.68
C GLN A 85 8.69 8.39 -10.01
N CYS A 86 9.15 9.18 -9.04
CA CYS A 86 10.36 9.96 -9.18
C CYS A 86 11.59 9.05 -9.14
N ASN A 87 12.58 9.33 -9.99
CA ASN A 87 13.82 8.54 -10.06
C ASN A 87 14.74 8.77 -8.84
N GLY A 88 14.72 9.97 -8.28
CA GLY A 88 15.57 10.33 -7.14
C GLY A 88 15.02 9.89 -5.78
N ASP A 89 13.71 9.78 -5.67
CA ASP A 89 13.04 9.33 -4.45
C ASP A 89 11.85 8.47 -4.81
N HIS A 90 11.96 7.16 -4.57
CA HIS A 90 10.93 6.18 -4.90
C HIS A 90 9.62 6.34 -4.10
N THR A 91 9.64 7.12 -3.03
CA THR A 91 8.46 7.42 -2.21
C THR A 91 7.65 8.58 -2.78
N LEU A 92 8.22 9.38 -3.67
CA LEU A 92 7.60 10.53 -4.30
C LEU A 92 6.90 10.13 -5.61
N ARG A 93 5.66 10.57 -5.78
CA ARG A 93 4.88 10.42 -7.00
C ARG A 93 4.53 11.79 -7.56
N VAL A 94 4.74 11.97 -8.85
CA VAL A 94 4.50 13.23 -9.55
C VAL A 94 3.49 12.99 -10.66
N PRO A 95 2.40 13.79 -10.75
CA PRO A 95 1.48 13.71 -11.88
C PRO A 95 2.09 14.29 -13.15
N CYS A 96 1.73 13.75 -14.29
CA CYS A 96 2.22 14.22 -15.57
C CYS A 96 1.71 15.62 -15.98
N ALA A 97 0.60 16.10 -15.41
CA ALA A 97 -0.12 17.26 -15.91
C ALA A 97 -0.38 18.41 -14.92
N ARG A 98 -0.13 18.25 -13.63
CA ARG A 98 -0.32 19.31 -12.62
C ARG A 98 0.70 19.18 -11.49
N VAL A 99 1.09 20.31 -10.88
CA VAL A 99 2.01 20.36 -9.74
C VAL A 99 1.29 19.94 -8.45
N ILE A 100 0.94 18.66 -8.36
CA ILE A 100 0.44 18.05 -7.13
C ILE A 100 1.43 16.95 -6.78
N TYR A 101 2.18 17.11 -5.72
CA TYR A 101 3.11 16.09 -5.23
C TYR A 101 2.36 15.15 -4.29
N LEU A 102 2.28 13.87 -4.64
CA LEU A 102 1.77 12.83 -3.75
C LEU A 102 2.95 12.16 -3.05
N PHE A 103 3.03 12.33 -1.76
CA PHE A 103 4.02 11.64 -0.94
C PHE A 103 3.39 10.39 -0.33
N VAL A 104 3.99 9.25 -0.57
CA VAL A 104 3.53 7.97 -0.03
C VAL A 104 4.49 7.52 1.05
N SER A 105 4.09 7.66 2.31
CA SER A 105 4.77 7.02 3.42
C SER A 105 4.13 5.64 3.64
N VAL A 106 4.76 4.60 3.15
CA VAL A 106 4.44 3.23 3.59
C VAL A 106 5.15 3.03 4.92
N TRP A 107 4.40 3.04 6.00
CA TRP A 107 4.91 2.61 7.30
C TRP A 107 5.27 1.13 7.18
N GLN A 108 6.52 0.85 6.91
CA GLN A 108 7.04 -0.48 7.14
C GLN A 108 7.12 -0.66 8.66
N TYR A 109 6.14 -1.34 9.23
CA TYR A 109 6.35 -1.94 10.54
C TYR A 109 7.48 -2.96 10.37
N LYS A 110 8.68 -2.57 10.73
CA LYS A 110 9.71 -3.54 11.09
C LYS A 110 9.21 -4.19 12.36
N PHE A 111 8.62 -5.37 12.25
CA PHE A 111 8.55 -6.27 13.37
C PHE A 111 9.99 -6.71 13.65
N ILE A 112 10.48 -6.25 14.79
CA ILE A 112 11.69 -6.78 15.42
C ILE A 112 11.34 -8.14 15.99
#